data_9d2dfb51d5625b24e1807ca16e33e973
#
_entry.id   9d2dfb51d5625b24e1807ca16e33e973
#
_cell.length_a   1.000
_cell.length_b   1.000
_cell.length_c   1.000
_cell.angle_alpha   90.00
_cell.angle_beta   90.00
_cell.angle_gamma   90.00
#
_symmetry.space_group_name_H-M   'P 1'
#
loop_
_entity.id
_entity.type
_entity.pdbx_description
1 polymer ?
#
loop_
_entity_poly.entity_id
_entity_poly.type
_entity_poly.pdbx_seq_one_letter_code
_entity_poly.pdbx_strand_id
1 'polypeptide(L)'
;MNKVHDVQAIHFQKDRLILLVDEKEYRFNLADISPKLRKAGKKERELYKISPSGYGIHWPLLDEDLSIEALIKSLKRDTAKYLS
;
A
#
# COMPACT_ATOMS: atom_id res chain seq x y z
N MET A 1 0.03 -12.60 -19.30
CA MET A 1 0.77 -12.53 -18.02
C MET A 1 -0.21 -12.53 -16.86
N ASN A 2 -0.03 -13.44 -15.92
CA ASN A 2 -0.92 -13.51 -14.77
C ASN A 2 -0.62 -12.41 -13.77
N LYS A 3 -1.68 -11.78 -13.27
CA LYS A 3 -1.52 -10.77 -12.21
C LYS A 3 -1.24 -11.47 -10.88
N VAL A 4 -0.29 -10.94 -10.12
CA VAL A 4 -0.03 -11.42 -8.77
C VAL A 4 -1.15 -10.96 -7.84
N HIS A 5 -1.58 -9.71 -8.01
CA HIS A 5 -2.67 -9.11 -7.25
C HIS A 5 -3.48 -8.19 -8.14
N ASP A 6 -4.77 -8.10 -7.86
CA ASP A 6 -5.66 -7.16 -8.54
C ASP A 6 -5.91 -5.98 -7.62
N VAL A 7 -5.20 -4.88 -7.87
CA VAL A 7 -5.34 -3.65 -7.08
C VAL A 7 -6.50 -2.85 -7.64
N GLN A 8 -7.59 -2.83 -6.90
CA GLN A 8 -8.86 -2.24 -7.35
C GLN A 8 -9.03 -0.78 -6.93
N ALA A 9 -8.49 -0.40 -5.77
CA ALA A 9 -8.60 0.98 -5.30
C ALA A 9 -7.47 1.32 -4.33
N ILE A 10 -7.09 2.60 -4.34
CA ILE A 10 -6.09 3.16 -3.42
C ILE A 10 -6.67 4.45 -2.87
N HIS A 11 -6.75 4.55 -1.55
CA HIS A 11 -7.23 5.74 -0.87
C HIS A 11 -6.28 6.16 0.23
N PHE A 12 -6.18 7.46 0.43
CA PHE A 12 -5.48 8.03 1.57
C PHE A 12 -6.49 8.71 2.47
N GLN A 13 -6.43 8.40 3.76
CA GLN A 13 -7.27 9.03 4.76
C GLN A 13 -6.38 9.47 5.92
N LYS A 14 -6.07 10.75 5.97
CA LYS A 14 -5.11 11.32 6.93
C LYS A 14 -3.78 10.58 6.83
N ASP A 15 -3.34 9.92 7.89
CA ASP A 15 -2.08 9.18 7.93
C ASP A 15 -2.24 7.71 7.62
N ARG A 16 -3.33 7.33 6.96
CA ARG A 16 -3.61 5.93 6.63
C ARG A 16 -3.68 5.72 5.12
N LEU A 17 -3.20 4.57 4.71
CA LEU A 17 -3.33 4.07 3.34
C LEU A 17 -4.34 2.94 3.35
N ILE A 18 -5.36 3.05 2.50
CA ILE A 18 -6.38 2.01 2.37
C ILE A 18 -6.29 1.42 0.98
N LEU A 19 -6.08 0.11 0.91
CA LEU A 19 -5.98 -0.61 -0.35
C LEU A 19 -7.14 -1.59 -0.48
N LEU A 20 -7.75 -1.62 -1.67
CA LEU A 20 -8.67 -2.68 -2.03
C LEU A 20 -7.92 -3.58 -3.02
N VAL A 21 -7.57 -4.78 -2.59
CA VAL A 21 -6.77 -5.74 -3.36
C VAL A 21 -7.45 -7.10 -3.31
N ASP A 22 -7.66 -7.69 -4.48
CA ASP A 22 -8.30 -9.01 -4.59
C ASP A 22 -9.62 -9.07 -3.80
N GLU A 23 -10.41 -7.98 -3.90
CA GLU A 23 -11.71 -7.84 -3.25
C GLU A 23 -11.65 -7.74 -1.72
N LYS A 24 -10.46 -7.52 -1.15
CA LYS A 24 -10.27 -7.36 0.28
C LYS A 24 -9.73 -5.96 0.59
N GLU A 25 -10.25 -5.35 1.63
CA GLU A 25 -9.77 -4.04 2.07
C GLU A 25 -8.67 -4.20 3.11
N TYR A 26 -7.56 -3.50 2.88
CA TYR A 26 -6.41 -3.49 3.79
C TYR A 26 -6.14 -2.07 4.21
N ARG A 27 -5.92 -1.86 5.50
CA ARG A 27 -5.62 -0.55 6.06
C ARG A 27 -4.25 -0.54 6.71
N PHE A 28 -3.48 0.49 6.39
CA PHE A 28 -2.10 0.62 6.88
C PHE A 28 -1.91 1.99 7.51
N ASN A 29 -1.13 2.04 8.58
CA ASN A 29 -0.69 3.29 9.14
C ASN A 29 0.57 3.72 8.38
N LEU A 30 0.54 4.89 7.77
CA LEU A 30 1.67 5.38 6.97
C LEU A 30 2.95 5.52 7.78
N ALA A 31 2.85 5.82 9.05
CA ALA A 31 4.02 5.91 9.91
C ALA A 31 4.80 4.59 9.96
N ASP A 32 4.09 3.46 9.79
CA ASP A 32 4.69 2.13 9.86
C ASP A 32 5.24 1.66 8.52
N ILE A 33 4.62 2.08 7.42
CA ILE A 33 4.97 1.55 6.10
C ILE A 33 5.77 2.50 5.23
N SER A 34 5.55 3.82 5.36
CA SER A 34 6.27 4.80 4.54
C SER A 34 6.24 6.19 5.15
N PRO A 35 7.27 6.56 5.89
CA PRO A 35 7.40 7.93 6.39
C PRO A 35 7.38 8.98 5.28
N LYS A 36 7.87 8.65 4.09
CA LYS A 36 7.82 9.56 2.94
C LYS A 36 6.39 9.89 2.55
N LEU A 37 5.53 8.88 2.47
CA LEU A 37 4.13 9.08 2.13
C LEU A 37 3.38 9.81 3.24
N ARG A 38 3.74 9.55 4.47
CA ARG A 38 3.13 10.23 5.61
C ARG A 38 3.35 11.74 5.54
N LYS A 39 4.55 12.13 5.18
CA LYS A 39 4.93 13.55 5.09
C LYS A 39 4.53 14.20 3.77
N ALA A 40 4.10 13.42 2.81
CA ALA A 40 3.79 13.91 1.48
C ALA A 40 2.49 14.71 1.45
N GLY A 41 2.42 15.67 0.52
CA GLY A 41 1.21 16.40 0.25
C GLY A 41 0.23 15.58 -0.57
N LYS A 42 -0.99 16.09 -0.68
CA LYS A 42 -2.07 15.43 -1.42
C LYS A 42 -1.68 15.11 -2.86
N LYS A 43 -1.07 16.08 -3.53
CA LYS A 43 -0.67 15.95 -4.94
C LYS A 43 0.36 14.83 -5.12
N GLU A 44 1.32 14.74 -4.22
CA GLU A 44 2.35 13.71 -4.26
C GLU A 44 1.78 12.32 -4.03
N ARG A 45 0.81 12.20 -3.14
CA ARG A 45 0.15 10.93 -2.84
C ARG A 45 -0.74 10.45 -3.98
N GLU A 46 -1.36 11.38 -4.70
CA GLU A 46 -2.28 11.04 -5.78
C GLU A 46 -1.59 10.64 -7.07
N LEU A 47 -0.31 10.99 -7.23
CA LEU A 47 0.45 10.63 -8.42
C LEU A 47 1.20 9.33 -8.17
N TYR A 48 0.62 8.22 -8.59
CA TYR A 48 1.21 6.89 -8.41
C TYR A 48 0.99 6.04 -9.65
N LYS A 49 1.80 4.99 -9.77
CA LYS A 49 1.67 3.99 -10.81
C LYS A 49 1.61 2.61 -10.19
N ILE A 50 0.63 1.81 -10.61
CA ILE A 50 0.53 0.42 -10.18
C ILE A 50 1.20 -0.44 -11.25
N SER A 51 2.08 -1.37 -10.84
CA SER A 51 2.72 -2.24 -11.81
C SER A 51 1.67 -3.08 -12.52
N PRO A 52 1.90 -3.42 -13.82
CA PRO A 52 0.90 -4.18 -14.59
C PRO A 52 0.49 -5.51 -13.97
N SER A 53 1.38 -6.12 -13.21
CA SER A 53 1.09 -7.40 -12.54
C SER A 53 0.42 -7.22 -11.18
N GLY A 54 0.23 -5.98 -10.71
CA GLY A 54 -0.27 -5.74 -9.36
C GLY A 54 0.75 -6.06 -8.29
N TYR A 55 2.02 -6.07 -8.65
CA TYR A 55 3.10 -6.42 -7.74
C TYR A 55 3.43 -5.31 -6.75
N GLY A 56 3.42 -4.06 -7.22
CA GLY A 56 3.80 -2.95 -6.40
C GLY A 56 3.19 -1.63 -6.87
N ILE A 57 3.40 -0.60 -6.07
CA ILE A 57 2.95 0.76 -6.35
C ILE A 57 4.16 1.68 -6.26
N HIS A 58 4.31 2.55 -7.26
CA HIS A 58 5.40 3.52 -7.33
C HIS A 58 4.88 4.94 -7.29
N TRP A 59 5.48 5.77 -6.42
CA TRP A 59 5.20 7.20 -6.33
C TRP A 59 6.40 7.96 -6.88
N PRO A 60 6.33 8.44 -8.14
CA PRO A 60 7.50 9.05 -8.79
C PRO A 60 7.99 10.34 -8.15
N LEU A 61 7.08 11.16 -7.62
CA LEU A 61 7.49 12.42 -6.99
C LEU A 61 8.24 12.21 -5.67
N LEU A 62 8.06 11.06 -5.05
CA LEU A 62 8.66 10.73 -3.77
C LEU A 62 9.78 9.71 -3.90
N ASP A 63 9.96 9.15 -5.09
CA ASP A 63 10.86 8.04 -5.31
C ASP A 63 10.60 6.93 -4.29
N GLU A 64 9.32 6.59 -4.11
CA GLU A 64 8.88 5.58 -3.15
C GLU A 64 8.21 4.42 -3.88
N ASP A 65 8.58 3.20 -3.45
CA ASP A 65 8.00 1.97 -3.97
C ASP A 65 7.50 1.12 -2.82
N LEU A 66 6.28 0.60 -2.94
CA LEU A 66 5.73 -0.32 -1.95
C LEU A 66 5.33 -1.62 -2.62
N SER A 67 5.75 -2.73 -2.04
CA SER A 67 5.35 -4.07 -2.50
C SER A 67 4.01 -4.44 -1.87
N ILE A 68 3.03 -4.76 -2.70
CA ILE A 68 1.71 -5.18 -2.24
C ILE A 68 1.83 -6.41 -1.35
N GLU A 69 2.62 -7.40 -1.78
CA GLU A 69 2.78 -8.62 -1.01
C GLU A 69 3.44 -8.39 0.34
N ALA A 70 4.47 -7.54 0.37
CA ALA A 70 5.14 -7.21 1.63
C ALA A 70 4.18 -6.51 2.60
N LEU A 71 3.33 -5.62 2.09
CA LEU A 71 2.34 -4.95 2.92
C LEU A 71 1.34 -5.94 3.51
N ILE A 72 0.82 -6.85 2.70
CA ILE A 72 -0.15 -7.84 3.16
C ILE A 72 0.48 -8.78 4.19
N LYS A 73 1.71 -9.21 3.96
CA LYS A 73 2.45 -10.06 4.90
C LYS A 73 2.69 -9.37 6.23
N SER A 74 2.95 -8.08 6.20
CA SER A 74 3.14 -7.26 7.39
C SER A 74 1.89 -7.30 8.29
N LEU A 75 0.71 -7.18 7.72
CA LEU A 75 -0.55 -7.27 8.46
C LEU A 75 -0.77 -8.67 9.03
N LYS A 76 -0.44 -9.69 8.28
CA LYS A 76 -0.59 -11.08 8.75
C LYS A 76 0.33 -11.37 9.92
N ARG A 77 1.53 -10.82 9.92
CA ARG A 77 2.45 -10.95 11.06
C ARG A 77 1.87 -10.34 12.31
N ASP A 78 1.33 -9.14 12.19
CA ASP A 78 0.72 -8.45 13.32
C ASP A 78 -0.45 -9.25 13.89
N THR A 79 -1.28 -9.81 13.02
CA THR A 79 -2.40 -10.66 13.44
C THR A 79 -1.91 -11.90 14.17
N ALA A 80 -0.89 -12.57 13.63
CA ALA A 80 -0.31 -13.75 14.25
C ALA A 80 0.27 -13.43 15.62
N LYS A 81 0.85 -12.27 15.76
CA LYS A 81 1.43 -11.82 17.03
C LYS A 81 0.39 -11.66 18.12
N TYR A 82 -0.81 -11.20 17.77
CA TYR A 82 -1.90 -11.04 18.71
C TYR A 82 -2.61 -12.34 19.04
N LEU A 83 -2.52 -13.31 18.16
CA LEU A 83 -3.17 -14.61 18.36
C LEU A 83 -2.32 -15.62 19.13
N SER A 84 -1.05 -15.35 19.27
CA SER A 84 -0.11 -16.27 19.95
C SER A 84 -0.05 -16.08 21.48
#